data_90ef3d151cf7dd011d052de5e38aad41
#
_entry.id   90ef3d151cf7dd011d052de5e38aad41
#
_cell.length_a   1.000
_cell.length_b   1.000
_cell.length_c   1.000
_cell.angle_alpha   90.00
_cell.angle_beta   90.00
_cell.angle_gamma   90.00
#
_symmetry.space_group_name_H-M   'P 1'
#
loop_
_entity.id
_entity.type
_entity.pdbx_description
1 polymer ?
#
loop_
_entity_poly.entity_id
_entity_poly.type
_entity_poly.pdbx_seq_one_letter_code
_entity_poly.pdbx_strand_id
1 'polypeptide(L)' 'MTDILDNARVSDEEPKLIVRKASHAPIWSVWAVLEGTPSEEIFEGSSEEDASSWINSRGRSWLEERRRKRNA' A
#
# COMPACT_ATOMS: atom_id res chain seq x y z
N MET A 1 -13.80 26.43 -5.01
CA MET A 1 -13.52 25.66 -5.66
C MET A 1 -12.26 24.96 -5.79
N THR A 2 -11.38 25.17 -4.88
CA THR A 2 -10.17 24.39 -4.83
C THR A 2 -10.47 22.94 -4.70
N ASP A 3 -11.61 22.61 -4.19
CA ASP A 3 -11.94 21.20 -4.05
C ASP A 3 -11.93 20.48 -5.36
N ILE A 4 -12.29 21.18 -6.39
CA ILE A 4 -12.30 20.57 -7.70
C ILE A 4 -10.91 20.19 -8.11
N LEU A 5 -9.96 21.04 -7.78
CA LEU A 5 -8.58 20.72 -8.11
C LEU A 5 -8.09 19.54 -7.33
N ASP A 6 -8.57 19.42 -6.10
CA ASP A 6 -8.18 18.27 -5.32
C ASP A 6 -8.65 17.00 -5.95
N ASN A 7 -9.82 17.04 -6.56
CA ASN A 7 -10.32 15.85 -7.22
C ASN A 7 -9.43 15.44 -8.36
N ALA A 8 -8.86 16.40 -9.03
CA ALA A 8 -7.98 16.07 -10.14
C ALA A 8 -6.78 15.29 -9.66
N ARG A 9 -6.38 15.51 -8.42
CA ARG A 9 -5.23 14.80 -7.91
C ARG A 9 -5.53 13.39 -7.46
N VAL A 10 -6.79 13.07 -7.40
CA VAL A 10 -7.16 11.72 -6.99
C VAL A 10 -6.51 10.68 -7.89
N SER A 11 -6.37 11.00 -9.14
CA SER A 11 -5.77 10.06 -10.07
C SER A 11 -4.32 9.76 -9.74
N ASP A 12 -3.69 10.61 -8.95
CA ASP A 12 -2.30 10.40 -8.57
C ASP A 12 -2.16 9.80 -7.19
N GLU A 13 -3.26 9.44 -6.58
CA GLU A 13 -3.22 8.88 -5.24
C GLU A 13 -2.45 7.58 -5.20
N GLU A 14 -1.71 7.44 -4.15
CA GLU A 14 -0.98 6.21 -3.91
C GLU A 14 -1.76 5.31 -2.97
N PRO A 15 -1.64 4.00 -3.12
CA PRO A 15 -2.28 3.09 -2.18
C PRO A 15 -1.69 3.26 -0.79
N LYS A 16 -2.51 2.98 0.20
CA LYS A 16 -2.04 2.98 1.57
C LYS A 16 -1.53 1.59 1.91
N LEU A 17 -0.41 1.57 2.61
CA LEU A 17 0.16 0.29 3.05
C LEU A 17 -0.26 0.05 4.48
N ILE A 18 -0.98 -1.04 4.71
CA ILE A 18 -1.46 -1.37 6.03
C ILE A 18 -0.98 -2.75 6.42
N VAL A 19 -0.89 -2.99 7.73
CA VAL A 19 -0.48 -4.26 8.27
C VAL A 19 -1.71 -4.99 8.80
N ARG A 20 -1.84 -6.26 8.43
CA ARG A 20 -2.94 -7.08 8.87
C ARG A 20 -2.43 -8.39 9.41
N LYS A 21 -3.07 -8.87 10.47
CA LYS A 21 -2.74 -10.16 11.04
C LYS A 21 -3.77 -11.19 10.58
N ALA A 22 -3.29 -12.34 10.15
CA ALA A 22 -4.18 -13.44 9.80
C ALA A 22 -4.90 -13.94 11.05
N SER A 23 -6.15 -14.34 10.88
CA SER A 23 -6.94 -14.74 12.02
C SER A 23 -6.62 -16.14 12.50
N HIS A 24 -5.95 -16.95 11.68
CA HIS A 24 -5.73 -18.36 12.02
C HIS A 24 -4.27 -18.76 12.00
N ALA A 25 -3.37 -17.82 11.87
CA ALA A 25 -1.96 -18.15 11.82
C ALA A 25 -1.15 -16.92 12.23
N PRO A 26 0.06 -17.13 12.76
CA PRO A 26 0.90 -15.99 13.16
C PRO A 26 1.56 -15.36 11.93
N ILE A 27 0.73 -14.92 11.03
CA ILE A 27 1.19 -14.30 9.79
C ILE A 27 0.73 -12.85 9.74
N TRP A 28 1.65 -11.96 9.45
CA TRP A 28 1.38 -10.55 9.34
C TRP A 28 1.62 -10.12 7.91
N SER A 29 0.63 -9.52 7.29
CA SER A 29 0.70 -9.17 5.88
C SER A 29 0.65 -7.67 5.71
N VAL A 30 1.28 -7.19 4.64
CA VAL A 30 1.17 -5.80 4.23
C VAL A 30 0.26 -5.76 3.02
N TRP A 31 -0.75 -4.91 3.10
CA TRP A 31 -1.73 -4.78 2.03
C TRP A 31 -1.68 -3.38 1.45
N ALA A 32 -1.79 -3.30 0.16
CA ALA A 32 -1.94 -2.03 -0.53
C ALA A 32 -3.42 -1.78 -0.75
N VAL A 33 -3.92 -0.70 -0.20
CA VAL A 33 -5.34 -0.38 -0.26
C VAL A 33 -5.52 0.94 -0.98
N LEU A 34 -6.29 0.91 -2.05
CA LEU A 34 -6.60 2.10 -2.81
C LEU A 34 -8.08 2.13 -3.08
N GLU A 35 -8.68 3.27 -2.82
CA GLU A 35 -10.12 3.41 -2.99
C GLU A 35 -10.50 3.13 -4.44
N GLY A 36 -11.54 2.33 -4.61
CA GLY A 36 -12.00 2.00 -5.95
C GLY A 36 -11.35 0.80 -6.57
N THR A 37 -10.37 0.21 -5.91
CA THR A 37 -9.72 -0.98 -6.41
C THR A 37 -9.63 -2.02 -5.30
N PRO A 38 -9.53 -3.29 -5.65
CA PRO A 38 -9.37 -4.33 -4.63
C PRO A 38 -8.05 -4.21 -3.91
N SER A 39 -8.06 -4.57 -2.63
CA SER A 39 -6.84 -4.60 -1.85
C SER A 39 -5.91 -5.68 -2.37
N GLU A 40 -4.63 -5.44 -2.24
CA GLU A 40 -3.64 -6.36 -2.76
C GLU A 40 -2.62 -6.68 -1.69
N GLU A 41 -2.39 -7.96 -1.43
CA GLU A 41 -1.38 -8.38 -0.48
C GLU A 41 -0.02 -8.35 -1.16
N ILE A 42 0.92 -7.59 -0.58
CA ILE A 42 2.20 -7.40 -1.23
C ILE A 42 3.37 -7.92 -0.41
N PHE A 43 3.13 -8.31 0.84
CA PHE A 43 4.20 -8.84 1.69
C PHE A 43 3.59 -9.69 2.78
N GLU A 44 4.33 -10.72 3.17
CA GLU A 44 3.89 -11.62 4.22
C GLU A 44 5.08 -11.91 5.13
N GLY A 45 4.91 -11.68 6.43
CA GLY A 45 5.96 -11.90 7.39
C GLY A 45 5.44 -12.68 8.59
N SER A 46 6.35 -13.06 9.47
CA SER A 46 6.01 -13.87 10.63
C SER A 46 5.75 -13.02 11.88
N SER A 47 5.92 -11.72 11.80
CA SER A 47 5.66 -10.85 12.94
C SER A 47 5.25 -9.47 12.45
N GLU A 48 4.62 -8.72 13.35
CA GLU A 48 4.23 -7.35 13.03
C GLU A 48 5.47 -6.52 12.73
N GLU A 49 6.52 -6.81 13.43
CA GLU A 49 7.76 -6.08 13.25
C GLU A 49 8.31 -6.28 11.85
N ASP A 50 8.23 -7.51 11.35
CA ASP A 50 8.66 -7.80 10.00
C ASP A 50 7.86 -6.99 8.98
N ALA A 51 6.55 -6.94 9.16
CA ALA A 51 5.70 -6.22 8.23
C ALA A 51 6.00 -4.72 8.28
N SER A 52 6.13 -4.17 9.47
CA SER A 52 6.43 -2.75 9.62
C SER A 52 7.80 -2.42 9.05
N SER A 53 8.75 -3.30 9.28
CA SER A 53 10.10 -3.09 8.77
C SER A 53 10.11 -3.09 7.24
N TRP A 54 9.32 -3.98 6.66
CA TRP A 54 9.21 -4.02 5.20
C TRP A 54 8.67 -2.71 4.66
N ILE A 55 7.65 -2.17 5.31
CA ILE A 55 7.08 -0.90 4.87
C ILE A 55 8.13 0.20 4.96
N ASN A 56 8.86 0.24 6.06
CA ASN A 56 9.85 1.31 6.26
C ASN A 56 11.01 1.21 5.30
N SER A 57 11.39 0.01 4.93
CA SER A 57 12.59 -0.17 4.11
C SER A 57 12.26 -0.34 2.63
N ARG A 58 11.11 -0.92 2.31
CA ARG A 58 10.80 -1.23 0.92
C ARG A 58 9.49 -0.63 0.44
N GLY A 59 8.67 -0.14 1.35
CA GLY A 59 7.36 0.37 0.97
C GLY A 59 7.45 1.50 -0.02
N ARG A 60 8.37 2.42 0.21
CA ARG A 60 8.50 3.57 -0.68
C ARG A 60 8.94 3.14 -2.07
N SER A 61 9.90 2.25 -2.14
CA SER A 61 10.37 1.76 -3.45
C SER A 61 9.25 1.07 -4.20
N TRP A 62 8.46 0.30 -3.47
CA TRP A 62 7.34 -0.40 -4.08
C TRP A 62 6.33 0.58 -4.65
N LEU A 63 6.04 1.64 -3.89
CA LEU A 63 5.10 2.65 -4.34
C LEU A 63 5.62 3.40 -5.55
N GLU A 64 6.89 3.73 -5.54
CA GLU A 64 7.49 4.45 -6.66
C GLU A 64 7.49 3.60 -7.92
N GLU A 65 7.79 2.33 -7.76
CA GLU A 65 7.81 1.43 -8.89
C GLU A 65 6.42 1.28 -9.49
N ARG A 66 5.41 1.22 -8.62
CA ARG A 66 4.05 1.10 -9.10
C ARG A 66 3.62 2.36 -9.83
N ARG A 67 4.01 3.52 -9.33
CA ARG A 67 3.69 4.78 -9.99
C ARG A 67 4.36 4.84 -11.34
N ARG A 68 5.59 4.37 -11.41
CA ARG A 68 6.32 4.39 -12.68
C ARG A 68 5.64 3.51 -13.72
N LYS A 69 5.16 2.37 -13.29
CA LYS A 69 4.47 1.48 -14.21
C LYS A 69 3.18 2.08 -14.72
N ARG A 70 2.49 2.82 -13.86
CA ARG A 70 1.24 3.45 -14.29
C ARG A 70 1.48 4.51 -15.35
N ASN A 71 2.59 5.20 -15.24
CA ASN A 71 2.89 6.28 -16.17
C ASN A 71 3.53 5.79 -17.46
N ALA A 72 3.94 4.57 -17.49
CA ALA A 72 4.59 4.01 -18.68
C ALA A 72 3.58 3.50 -19.72
#